data_eac2c58e885a9221267936e3b0d993d9
#
_entry.id   eac2c58e885a9221267936e3b0d993d9
#
_cell.length_a   1.000
_cell.length_b   1.000
_cell.length_c   1.000
_cell.angle_alpha   90.00
_cell.angle_beta   90.00
_cell.angle_gamma   90.00
#
_symmetry.space_group_name_H-M   'P 1'
#
loop_
_entity.id
_entity.type
_entity.pdbx_description
1 polymer ?
#
loop_
_entity_poly.entity_id
_entity_poly.type
_entity_poly.pdbx_seq_one_letter_code
_entity_poly.pdbx_strand_id
1 'polypeptide(L)'
;LLVLTGMLMALGGGELFALVGIKADLGALLFGVLLSGDEKSESLSKSLLSFKEIFLVAFFLSIGFYGIPSPMSILIAVVLAFFMLAKSYLFFRLFELFKLRARTSFLATMSLSNYSEFGLIVGYIGVANGWMSGEWLVIIALALSITFTMSSIVNSRVHSLFARYETRLLRFEREERLPDDRPIEVGDAQILVFGMGRVGTGVYDTLLKKYGENLLGIDYDIDVVNKHQQEGRNVIIGDATDIDFWERLRPGTVKLIMLDMPNIREALATMRIIKRTPYAGLIAAAAKHDDCIPTLKEAGVHSVFNIYAEAGSGFASHVCDDLNFSLESANNQV
;
A
#
# COMPACT_ATOMS: atom_id res chain seq x y z
N LEU A 1 -0.59 -21.74 -17.58
CA LEU A 1 -1.22 -21.27 -18.80
C LEU A 1 -1.28 -19.75 -18.83
N LEU A 2 -1.82 -19.09 -17.77
CA LEU A 2 -1.98 -17.63 -17.69
C LEU A 2 -0.67 -16.86 -17.99
N VAL A 3 0.44 -17.26 -17.36
CA VAL A 3 1.76 -16.63 -17.57
C VAL A 3 2.25 -16.79 -19.00
N LEU A 4 2.11 -18.00 -19.55
CA LEU A 4 2.49 -18.26 -20.94
C LEU A 4 1.69 -17.40 -21.93
N THR A 5 0.40 -17.25 -21.69
CA THR A 5 -0.46 -16.38 -22.52
C THR A 5 0.01 -14.92 -22.43
N GLY A 6 0.29 -14.43 -21.21
CA GLY A 6 0.80 -13.08 -21.02
C GLY A 6 2.15 -12.82 -21.68
N MET A 7 3.08 -13.79 -21.58
CA MET A 7 4.38 -13.71 -22.26
C MET A 7 4.24 -13.75 -23.79
N LEU A 8 3.40 -14.64 -24.32
CA LEU A 8 3.14 -14.71 -25.76
C LEU A 8 2.51 -13.42 -26.28
N MET A 9 1.59 -12.82 -25.55
CA MET A 9 0.98 -11.55 -25.94
C MET A 9 1.98 -10.38 -25.86
N ALA A 10 2.80 -10.32 -24.82
CA ALA A 10 3.80 -9.27 -24.69
C ALA A 10 4.88 -9.37 -25.78
N LEU A 11 5.45 -10.56 -26.00
CA LEU A 11 6.47 -10.78 -27.03
C LEU A 11 5.89 -10.69 -28.44
N GLY A 12 4.73 -11.34 -28.68
CA GLY A 12 4.05 -11.29 -29.98
C GLY A 12 3.59 -9.87 -30.34
N GLY A 13 3.08 -9.12 -29.37
CA GLY A 13 2.75 -7.70 -29.56
C GLY A 13 3.97 -6.85 -29.89
N GLY A 14 5.09 -7.12 -29.20
CA GLY A 14 6.36 -6.47 -29.51
C GLY A 14 6.84 -6.74 -30.92
N GLU A 15 6.88 -8.00 -31.33
CA GLU A 15 7.29 -8.42 -32.69
C GLU A 15 6.38 -7.83 -33.79
N LEU A 16 5.06 -7.86 -33.59
CA LEU A 16 4.11 -7.26 -34.53
C LEU A 16 4.39 -5.76 -34.76
N PHE A 17 4.70 -5.03 -33.70
CA PHE A 17 5.04 -3.61 -33.82
C PHE A 17 6.41 -3.39 -34.46
N ALA A 18 7.39 -4.24 -34.17
CA ALA A 18 8.70 -4.21 -34.79
C ALA A 18 8.63 -4.44 -36.31
N LEU A 19 7.78 -5.35 -36.78
CA LEU A 19 7.54 -5.61 -38.20
C LEU A 19 7.00 -4.38 -38.96
N VAL A 20 6.27 -3.50 -38.25
CA VAL A 20 5.71 -2.26 -38.83
C VAL A 20 6.67 -1.07 -38.64
N GLY A 21 7.88 -1.30 -38.13
CA GLY A 21 8.88 -0.24 -37.89
C GLY A 21 8.62 0.60 -36.64
N ILE A 22 7.74 0.15 -35.75
CA ILE A 22 7.43 0.78 -34.47
C ILE A 22 8.22 0.06 -33.36
N LYS A 23 8.51 0.77 -32.26
CA LYS A 23 9.22 0.16 -31.13
C LYS A 23 8.41 -0.99 -30.51
N ALA A 24 9.06 -2.13 -30.30
CA ALA A 24 8.46 -3.34 -29.71
C ALA A 24 7.80 -3.08 -28.35
N ASP A 25 8.37 -2.18 -27.55
CA ASP A 25 7.85 -1.82 -26.22
C ASP A 25 6.41 -1.30 -26.27
N LEU A 26 6.08 -0.53 -27.32
CA LEU A 26 4.72 0.00 -27.50
C LEU A 26 3.71 -1.11 -27.83
N GLY A 27 4.14 -2.14 -28.56
CA GLY A 27 3.31 -3.31 -28.84
C GLY A 27 2.98 -4.08 -27.56
N ALA A 28 4.00 -4.37 -26.76
CA ALA A 28 3.80 -5.03 -25.46
C ALA A 28 2.90 -4.22 -24.54
N LEU A 29 3.08 -2.88 -24.49
CA LEU A 29 2.23 -1.98 -23.71
C LEU A 29 0.77 -2.02 -24.16
N LEU A 30 0.50 -1.95 -25.46
CA LEU A 30 -0.86 -1.99 -26.00
C LEU A 30 -1.57 -3.29 -25.62
N PHE A 31 -0.90 -4.44 -25.77
CA PHE A 31 -1.47 -5.72 -25.35
C PHE A 31 -1.70 -5.79 -23.83
N GLY A 32 -0.82 -5.18 -23.02
CA GLY A 32 -1.04 -5.05 -21.58
C GLY A 32 -2.30 -4.24 -21.24
N VAL A 33 -2.52 -3.12 -21.93
CA VAL A 33 -3.74 -2.31 -21.77
C VAL A 33 -4.98 -3.08 -22.19
N LEU A 34 -4.94 -3.83 -23.29
CA LEU A 34 -6.06 -4.66 -23.73
C LEU A 34 -6.43 -5.77 -22.72
N LEU A 35 -5.43 -6.30 -22.01
CA LEU A 35 -5.64 -7.33 -20.98
C LEU A 35 -6.07 -6.75 -19.62
N SER A 36 -5.94 -5.47 -19.39
CA SER A 36 -6.18 -4.84 -18.08
C SER A 36 -7.64 -4.95 -17.61
N GLY A 37 -8.59 -5.10 -18.51
CA GLY A 37 -10.02 -5.25 -18.20
C GLY A 37 -10.45 -6.64 -17.76
N ASP A 38 -9.57 -7.66 -17.78
CA ASP A 38 -9.91 -9.02 -17.38
C ASP A 38 -9.72 -9.20 -15.87
N GLU A 39 -10.62 -9.95 -15.20
CA GLU A 39 -10.53 -10.24 -13.75
C GLU A 39 -9.23 -10.94 -13.33
N LYS A 40 -8.54 -11.59 -14.25
CA LYS A 40 -7.25 -12.27 -14.02
C LYS A 40 -6.03 -11.40 -14.27
N SER A 41 -6.21 -10.15 -14.71
CA SER A 41 -5.12 -9.23 -15.04
C SER A 41 -4.20 -8.97 -13.85
N GLU A 42 -4.75 -8.84 -12.65
CA GLU A 42 -3.96 -8.64 -11.42
C GLU A 42 -3.08 -9.87 -11.10
N SER A 43 -3.63 -11.08 -11.23
CA SER A 43 -2.88 -12.33 -11.02
C SER A 43 -1.79 -12.51 -12.08
N LEU A 44 -2.07 -12.13 -13.33
CA LEU A 44 -1.12 -12.13 -14.42
C LEU A 44 0.04 -11.16 -14.15
N SER A 45 -0.28 -9.93 -13.77
CA SER A 45 0.71 -8.89 -13.43
C SER A 45 1.64 -9.35 -12.30
N LYS A 46 1.08 -9.87 -11.20
CA LYS A 46 1.87 -10.40 -10.08
C LYS A 46 2.81 -11.54 -10.50
N SER A 47 2.34 -12.42 -11.37
CA SER A 47 3.17 -13.52 -11.88
C SER A 47 4.28 -13.04 -12.81
N LEU A 48 4.00 -12.06 -13.68
CA LEU A 48 5.00 -11.48 -14.60
C LEU A 48 6.06 -10.65 -13.88
N LEU A 49 5.75 -10.06 -12.71
CA LEU A 49 6.74 -9.34 -11.90
C LEU A 49 7.93 -10.22 -11.50
N SER A 50 7.70 -11.50 -11.19
CA SER A 50 8.80 -12.45 -10.88
C SER A 50 9.72 -12.69 -12.08
N PHE A 51 9.18 -12.72 -13.29
CA PHE A 51 9.99 -12.82 -14.51
C PHE A 51 10.78 -11.53 -14.79
N LYS A 52 10.19 -10.36 -14.52
CA LYS A 52 10.90 -9.08 -14.61
C LYS A 52 12.20 -9.12 -13.81
N GLU A 53 12.18 -9.67 -12.58
CA GLU A 53 13.36 -9.74 -11.73
C GLU A 53 14.45 -10.63 -12.35
N ILE A 54 14.09 -11.78 -12.94
CA ILE A 54 15.04 -12.67 -13.61
C ILE A 54 15.69 -11.96 -14.81
N PHE A 55 14.88 -11.30 -15.65
CA PHE A 55 15.40 -10.56 -16.81
C PHE A 55 16.29 -9.40 -16.38
N LEU A 56 15.94 -8.72 -15.30
CA LEU A 56 16.73 -7.62 -14.74
C LEU A 56 18.11 -8.11 -14.27
N VAL A 57 18.16 -9.25 -13.55
CA VAL A 57 19.43 -9.88 -13.13
C VAL A 57 20.27 -10.29 -14.36
N ALA A 58 19.66 -10.91 -15.36
CA ALA A 58 20.37 -11.28 -16.59
C ALA A 58 20.92 -10.05 -17.32
N PHE A 59 20.16 -8.97 -17.37
CA PHE A 59 20.58 -7.69 -17.96
C PHE A 59 21.77 -7.07 -17.19
N PHE A 60 21.72 -7.01 -15.86
CA PHE A 60 22.85 -6.55 -15.05
C PHE A 60 24.10 -7.40 -15.24
N LEU A 61 23.90 -8.72 -15.31
CA LEU A 61 25.01 -9.65 -15.58
C LEU A 61 25.66 -9.39 -16.95
N SER A 62 24.84 -9.12 -17.98
CA SER A 62 25.34 -8.79 -19.33
C SER A 62 26.18 -7.51 -19.36
N ILE A 63 25.83 -6.53 -18.52
CA ILE A 63 26.63 -5.29 -18.40
C ILE A 63 27.99 -5.58 -17.76
N GLY A 64 28.06 -6.54 -16.82
CA GLY A 64 29.34 -6.98 -16.25
C GLY A 64 30.36 -7.51 -17.26
N PHE A 65 29.90 -7.96 -18.43
CA PHE A 65 30.79 -8.41 -19.50
C PHE A 65 31.42 -7.28 -20.34
N TYR A 66 30.98 -6.02 -20.18
CA TYR A 66 31.59 -4.88 -20.86
C TYR A 66 33.01 -4.55 -20.41
N GLY A 67 33.43 -5.04 -19.24
CA GLY A 67 34.81 -4.94 -18.77
C GLY A 67 34.95 -4.79 -17.26
N ILE A 68 36.19 -4.94 -16.81
CA ILE A 68 36.57 -4.71 -15.40
C ILE A 68 36.66 -3.20 -15.19
N PRO A 69 36.02 -2.65 -14.13
CA PRO A 69 36.06 -1.22 -13.87
C PRO A 69 37.48 -0.74 -13.57
N SER A 70 37.90 0.33 -14.22
CA SER A 70 39.15 1.00 -13.89
C SER A 70 39.05 1.73 -12.53
N PRO A 71 40.14 2.02 -11.84
CA PRO A 71 40.12 2.84 -10.62
C PRO A 71 39.42 4.19 -10.83
N MET A 72 39.57 4.77 -12.03
CA MET A 72 38.92 6.04 -12.40
C MET A 72 37.41 5.86 -12.56
N SER A 73 36.97 4.75 -13.17
CA SER A 73 35.53 4.42 -13.30
C SER A 73 34.88 4.23 -11.95
N ILE A 74 35.56 3.59 -10.99
CA ILE A 74 35.08 3.43 -9.61
C ILE A 74 34.97 4.80 -8.92
N LEU A 75 35.99 5.64 -9.06
CA LEU A 75 35.95 6.99 -8.48
C LEU A 75 34.77 7.81 -9.01
N ILE A 76 34.56 7.80 -10.33
CA ILE A 76 33.42 8.51 -10.95
C ILE A 76 32.09 7.95 -10.43
N ALA A 77 31.94 6.63 -10.34
CA ALA A 77 30.73 6.00 -9.80
C ALA A 77 30.43 6.41 -8.36
N VAL A 78 31.47 6.49 -7.51
CA VAL A 78 31.32 6.97 -6.11
C VAL A 78 30.93 8.45 -6.07
N VAL A 79 31.53 9.29 -6.90
CA VAL A 79 31.15 10.71 -7.01
C VAL A 79 29.69 10.84 -7.47
N LEU A 80 29.26 10.08 -8.48
CA LEU A 80 27.86 10.06 -8.91
C LEU A 80 26.92 9.59 -7.78
N ALA A 81 27.29 8.54 -7.03
CA ALA A 81 26.52 8.11 -5.89
C ALA A 81 26.41 9.21 -4.80
N PHE A 82 27.48 10.01 -4.61
CA PHE A 82 27.45 11.14 -3.68
C PHE A 82 26.52 12.27 -4.15
N PHE A 83 26.42 12.52 -5.45
CA PHE A 83 25.45 13.47 -6.01
C PHE A 83 24.00 13.09 -5.69
N MET A 84 23.73 11.83 -5.37
CA MET A 84 22.43 11.38 -4.92
C MET A 84 21.95 12.09 -3.65
N LEU A 85 22.86 12.48 -2.76
CA LEU A 85 22.52 13.24 -1.55
C LEU A 85 21.99 14.64 -1.91
N ALA A 86 22.58 15.29 -2.90
CA ALA A 86 22.10 16.58 -3.39
C ALA A 86 20.72 16.46 -4.05
N LYS A 87 20.51 15.40 -4.85
CA LYS A 87 19.21 15.07 -5.45
C LYS A 87 18.15 14.81 -4.35
N SER A 88 18.49 14.04 -3.34
CA SER A 88 17.58 13.76 -2.21
C SER A 88 17.20 15.03 -1.45
N TYR A 89 18.18 15.90 -1.17
CA TYR A 89 17.89 17.20 -0.57
C TYR A 89 16.93 18.04 -1.43
N LEU A 90 17.16 18.04 -2.74
CA LEU A 90 16.31 18.78 -3.68
C LEU A 90 14.89 18.23 -3.71
N PHE A 91 14.69 16.90 -3.72
CA PHE A 91 13.37 16.29 -3.63
C PHE A 91 12.68 16.64 -2.32
N PHE A 92 13.36 16.56 -1.19
CA PHE A 92 12.81 16.94 0.10
C PHE A 92 12.29 18.37 0.07
N ARG A 93 13.11 19.31 -0.42
CA ARG A 93 12.72 20.73 -0.54
C ARG A 93 11.57 20.94 -1.52
N LEU A 94 11.52 20.16 -2.60
CA LEU A 94 10.43 20.22 -3.58
C LEU A 94 9.11 19.74 -2.97
N PHE A 95 9.12 18.62 -2.25
CA PHE A 95 7.92 18.09 -1.60
C PHE A 95 7.37 19.05 -0.54
N GLU A 96 8.24 19.70 0.25
CA GLU A 96 7.83 20.76 1.17
C GLU A 96 7.25 21.98 0.44
N LEU A 97 7.80 22.33 -0.73
CA LEU A 97 7.26 23.40 -1.56
C LEU A 97 5.82 23.09 -2.02
N PHE A 98 5.52 21.81 -2.29
CA PHE A 98 4.18 21.30 -2.60
C PHE A 98 3.31 21.07 -1.36
N LYS A 99 3.71 21.56 -0.19
CA LYS A 99 2.93 21.54 1.07
C LYS A 99 2.70 20.14 1.64
N LEU A 100 3.54 19.15 1.29
CA LEU A 100 3.52 17.85 1.94
C LEU A 100 4.08 17.96 3.36
N ARG A 101 3.60 17.11 4.28
CA ARG A 101 4.14 16.98 5.63
C ARG A 101 5.63 16.62 5.60
N ALA A 102 6.38 17.10 6.58
CA ALA A 102 7.80 16.79 6.72
C ALA A 102 8.06 15.26 6.71
N ARG A 103 7.19 14.48 7.33
CA ARG A 103 7.28 13.02 7.34
C ARG A 103 7.07 12.42 5.95
N THR A 104 5.98 12.76 5.27
CA THR A 104 5.68 12.30 3.91
C THR A 104 6.81 12.70 2.97
N SER A 105 7.27 13.96 3.05
CA SER A 105 8.41 14.47 2.26
C SER A 105 9.70 13.68 2.50
N PHE A 106 9.99 13.34 3.75
CA PHE A 106 11.18 12.58 4.12
C PHE A 106 11.10 11.14 3.62
N LEU A 107 9.98 10.43 3.88
CA LEU A 107 9.78 9.05 3.46
C LEU A 107 9.83 8.91 1.93
N ALA A 108 9.10 9.78 1.21
CA ALA A 108 9.10 9.82 -0.25
C ALA A 108 10.50 10.11 -0.81
N THR A 109 11.22 11.07 -0.22
CA THR A 109 12.60 11.37 -0.60
C THR A 109 13.52 10.17 -0.43
N MET A 110 13.43 9.46 0.70
CA MET A 110 14.27 8.28 0.94
C MET A 110 13.96 7.15 -0.03
N SER A 111 12.69 6.94 -0.37
CA SER A 111 12.27 5.97 -1.39
C SER A 111 12.79 6.30 -2.80
N LEU A 112 12.92 7.59 -3.11
CA LEU A 112 13.45 8.08 -4.40
C LEU A 112 14.97 8.28 -4.40
N SER A 113 15.65 7.96 -3.28
CA SER A 113 17.10 8.15 -3.10
C SER A 113 17.93 7.02 -3.72
N ASN A 114 17.64 6.68 -4.97
CA ASN A 114 18.42 5.76 -5.78
C ASN A 114 18.39 6.19 -7.25
N TYR A 115 19.31 5.68 -8.04
CA TYR A 115 19.24 5.78 -9.49
C TYR A 115 18.28 4.72 -10.02
N SER A 116 17.66 5.01 -11.17
CA SER A 116 16.73 4.06 -11.80
C SER A 116 17.48 3.11 -12.73
N GLU A 117 17.07 1.84 -12.74
CA GLU A 117 17.54 0.86 -13.73
C GLU A 117 17.29 1.28 -15.18
N PHE A 118 16.28 2.10 -15.42
CA PHE A 118 16.04 2.66 -16.76
C PHE A 118 17.19 3.52 -17.27
N GLY A 119 17.99 4.11 -16.37
CA GLY A 119 19.22 4.82 -16.73
C GLY A 119 20.24 3.93 -17.46
N LEU A 120 20.31 2.63 -17.10
CA LEU A 120 21.16 1.67 -17.80
C LEU A 120 20.63 1.32 -19.19
N ILE A 121 19.31 1.20 -19.35
CA ILE A 121 18.70 0.94 -20.65
C ILE A 121 19.00 2.11 -21.61
N VAL A 122 18.83 3.34 -21.14
CA VAL A 122 19.18 4.54 -21.91
C VAL A 122 20.67 4.59 -22.23
N GLY A 123 21.52 4.27 -21.24
CA GLY A 123 22.97 4.17 -21.44
C GLY A 123 23.35 3.11 -22.48
N TYR A 124 22.72 1.93 -22.42
CA TYR A 124 22.94 0.87 -23.42
C TYR A 124 22.59 1.34 -24.84
N ILE A 125 21.46 2.02 -25.01
CA ILE A 125 21.07 2.61 -26.30
C ILE A 125 22.10 3.64 -26.74
N GLY A 126 22.64 4.47 -25.84
CA GLY A 126 23.68 5.44 -26.10
C GLY A 126 24.98 4.80 -26.61
N VAL A 127 25.38 3.68 -26.01
CA VAL A 127 26.57 2.92 -26.46
C VAL A 127 26.32 2.26 -27.81
N ALA A 128 25.15 1.63 -28.00
CA ALA A 128 24.79 0.97 -29.27
C ALA A 128 24.74 1.93 -30.45
N ASN A 129 24.42 3.21 -30.23
CA ASN A 129 24.43 4.26 -31.25
C ASN A 129 25.77 5.02 -31.34
N GLY A 130 26.79 4.62 -30.57
CA GLY A 130 28.10 5.26 -30.59
C GLY A 130 28.16 6.65 -29.94
N TRP A 131 27.15 7.05 -29.17
CA TRP A 131 27.10 8.36 -28.49
C TRP A 131 27.95 8.40 -27.24
N MET A 132 28.24 7.24 -26.66
CA MET A 132 29.07 7.10 -25.46
C MET A 132 29.85 5.79 -25.50
N SER A 133 30.96 5.73 -24.75
CA SER A 133 31.77 4.51 -24.64
C SER A 133 31.15 3.47 -23.71
N GLY A 134 31.45 2.19 -23.90
CA GLY A 134 30.98 1.10 -23.04
C GLY A 134 31.41 1.25 -21.58
N GLU A 135 32.49 1.97 -21.30
CA GLU A 135 32.96 2.26 -19.93
C GLU A 135 31.89 3.00 -19.11
N TRP A 136 31.10 3.86 -19.74
CA TRP A 136 30.01 4.57 -19.04
C TRP A 136 28.90 3.65 -18.54
N LEU A 137 28.63 2.53 -19.23
CA LEU A 137 27.68 1.52 -18.74
C LEU A 137 28.16 0.91 -17.41
N VAL A 138 29.46 0.62 -17.33
CA VAL A 138 30.08 0.08 -16.12
C VAL A 138 29.99 1.12 -14.99
N ILE A 139 30.29 2.39 -15.28
CA ILE A 139 30.21 3.49 -14.31
C ILE A 139 28.76 3.64 -13.79
N ILE A 140 27.78 3.68 -14.69
CA ILE A 140 26.36 3.83 -14.33
C ILE A 140 25.88 2.61 -13.52
N ALA A 141 26.25 1.39 -13.92
CA ALA A 141 25.90 0.17 -13.19
C ALA A 141 26.47 0.15 -11.77
N LEU A 142 27.74 0.58 -11.59
CA LEU A 142 28.35 0.70 -10.27
C LEU A 142 27.67 1.76 -9.43
N ALA A 143 27.43 2.96 -9.96
CA ALA A 143 26.73 4.04 -9.25
C ALA A 143 25.33 3.61 -8.83
N LEU A 144 24.60 2.90 -9.69
CA LEU A 144 23.29 2.33 -9.41
C LEU A 144 23.38 1.28 -8.30
N SER A 145 24.30 0.33 -8.37
CA SER A 145 24.48 -0.71 -7.35
C SER A 145 24.81 -0.11 -5.99
N ILE A 146 25.68 0.91 -5.93
CA ILE A 146 26.02 1.61 -4.70
C ILE A 146 24.78 2.31 -4.13
N THR A 147 24.04 3.06 -4.95
CA THR A 147 22.87 3.81 -4.48
C THR A 147 21.72 2.90 -4.06
N PHE A 148 21.49 1.78 -4.75
CA PHE A 148 20.52 0.76 -4.34
C PHE A 148 20.86 0.14 -2.98
N THR A 149 22.12 -0.24 -2.79
CA THR A 149 22.57 -0.82 -1.51
C THR A 149 22.39 0.19 -0.38
N MET A 150 22.81 1.42 -0.58
CA MET A 150 22.63 2.49 0.41
C MET A 150 21.15 2.78 0.70
N SER A 151 20.34 2.89 -0.34
CA SER A 151 18.90 3.14 -0.23
C SER A 151 18.19 2.01 0.52
N SER A 152 18.53 0.75 0.25
CA SER A 152 17.97 -0.41 0.96
C SER A 152 18.26 -0.36 2.46
N ILE A 153 19.50 -0.05 2.85
CA ILE A 153 19.90 0.08 4.27
C ILE A 153 19.17 1.24 4.94
N VAL A 154 19.05 2.38 4.25
CA VAL A 154 18.37 3.57 4.79
C VAL A 154 16.87 3.32 4.91
N ASN A 155 16.23 2.76 3.88
CA ASN A 155 14.79 2.51 3.87
C ASN A 155 14.35 1.47 4.91
N SER A 156 15.18 0.48 5.21
CA SER A 156 14.87 -0.47 6.29
C SER A 156 14.78 0.19 7.69
N ARG A 157 15.34 1.39 7.85
CA ARG A 157 15.37 2.15 9.11
C ARG A 157 14.75 3.55 8.98
N VAL A 158 14.04 3.82 7.91
CA VAL A 158 13.57 5.17 7.57
C VAL A 158 12.68 5.78 8.66
N HIS A 159 11.80 5.00 9.28
CA HIS A 159 10.94 5.47 10.38
C HIS A 159 11.74 5.86 11.62
N SER A 160 12.74 5.08 12.00
CA SER A 160 13.62 5.42 13.15
C SER A 160 14.52 6.60 12.86
N LEU A 161 14.96 6.77 11.61
CA LEU A 161 15.71 7.94 11.17
C LEU A 161 14.84 9.19 11.21
N PHE A 162 13.60 9.11 10.72
CA PHE A 162 12.65 10.22 10.83
C PHE A 162 12.48 10.63 12.31
N ALA A 163 12.12 9.70 13.19
CA ALA A 163 11.94 9.99 14.62
C ALA A 163 13.18 10.65 15.26
N ARG A 164 14.38 10.26 14.83
CA ARG A 164 15.63 10.87 15.35
C ARG A 164 15.83 12.32 14.89
N TYR A 165 15.40 12.65 13.68
CA TYR A 165 15.60 13.98 13.08
C TYR A 165 14.32 14.82 13.02
N GLU A 166 13.22 14.32 13.56
CA GLU A 166 11.88 14.91 13.50
C GLU A 166 11.87 16.40 13.83
N THR A 167 12.42 16.80 14.98
CA THR A 167 12.47 18.21 15.42
C THR A 167 13.15 19.13 14.41
N ARG A 168 14.12 18.60 13.65
CA ARG A 168 14.83 19.39 12.62
C ARG A 168 14.03 19.45 11.33
N LEU A 169 13.38 18.35 10.95
CA LEU A 169 12.60 18.22 9.72
C LEU A 169 11.31 19.04 9.82
N LEU A 170 10.63 19.03 10.96
CA LEU A 170 9.42 19.83 11.21
C LEU A 170 9.64 21.35 11.07
N ARG A 171 10.88 21.84 11.22
CA ARG A 171 11.18 23.28 10.98
C ARG A 171 10.98 23.72 9.54
N PHE A 172 11.01 22.79 8.61
CA PHE A 172 10.80 23.05 7.19
C PHE A 172 9.34 22.89 6.78
N GLU A 173 8.50 22.29 7.64
CA GLU A 173 7.09 22.08 7.37
C GLU A 173 6.36 23.40 7.32
N ARG A 174 5.48 23.55 6.32
CA ARG A 174 4.64 24.73 6.16
C ARG A 174 3.37 24.60 7.00
N GLU A 175 2.81 25.74 7.45
CA GLU A 175 1.53 25.77 8.17
C GLU A 175 0.37 25.29 7.30
N GLU A 176 0.39 25.65 6.00
CA GLU A 176 -0.58 25.16 5.04
C GLU A 176 -0.22 23.75 4.57
N ARG A 177 -1.11 22.78 4.78
CA ARG A 177 -0.99 21.39 4.36
C ARG A 177 -1.98 21.06 3.25
N LEU A 178 -1.66 20.02 2.46
CA LEU A 178 -2.61 19.42 1.54
C LEU A 178 -3.84 18.91 2.31
N PRO A 179 -5.04 18.89 1.71
CA PRO A 179 -6.24 18.37 2.37
C PRO A 179 -6.03 16.97 2.98
N ASP A 180 -5.35 16.09 2.24
CA ASP A 180 -5.09 14.71 2.66
C ASP A 180 -4.07 14.58 3.80
N ASP A 181 -3.26 15.62 4.03
CA ASP A 181 -2.24 15.68 5.09
C ASP A 181 -2.70 16.46 6.34
N ARG A 182 -3.93 16.95 6.35
CA ARG A 182 -4.47 17.67 7.51
C ARG A 182 -4.67 16.73 8.70
N PRO A 183 -4.59 17.25 9.94
CA PRO A 183 -4.98 16.48 11.11
C PRO A 183 -6.41 15.95 10.98
N ILE A 184 -6.61 14.73 11.37
CA ILE A 184 -7.93 14.09 11.37
C ILE A 184 -8.61 14.47 12.67
N GLU A 185 -9.64 15.30 12.55
CA GLU A 185 -10.47 15.68 13.69
C GLU A 185 -11.62 14.68 13.78
N VAL A 186 -11.60 13.87 14.81
CA VAL A 186 -12.70 12.92 15.11
C VAL A 186 -13.91 13.60 15.75
N GLY A 187 -13.81 14.92 15.99
CA GLY A 187 -14.86 15.67 16.66
C GLY A 187 -15.21 15.06 18.02
N ASP A 188 -16.50 14.95 18.30
CA ASP A 188 -17.03 14.32 19.51
C ASP A 188 -17.25 12.80 19.38
N ALA A 189 -16.75 12.18 18.30
CA ALA A 189 -16.91 10.75 18.07
C ALA A 189 -16.26 9.94 19.19
N GLN A 190 -17.04 9.07 19.79
CA GLN A 190 -16.61 8.15 20.83
C GLN A 190 -16.39 6.74 20.30
N ILE A 191 -16.90 6.45 19.13
CA ILE A 191 -16.79 5.14 18.46
C ILE A 191 -16.24 5.33 17.06
N LEU A 192 -15.17 4.61 16.73
CA LEU A 192 -14.61 4.54 15.39
C LEU A 192 -14.89 3.17 14.77
N VAL A 193 -15.38 3.15 13.54
CA VAL A 193 -15.63 1.92 12.77
C VAL A 193 -14.72 1.94 11.55
N PHE A 194 -13.73 1.06 11.52
CA PHE A 194 -12.81 0.87 10.41
C PHE A 194 -13.32 -0.23 9.49
N GLY A 195 -13.40 0.07 8.19
CA GLY A 195 -13.96 -0.79 7.17
C GLY A 195 -15.47 -0.60 7.03
N MET A 196 -15.87 0.28 6.09
CA MET A 196 -17.26 0.61 5.81
C MET A 196 -17.85 -0.24 4.67
N GLY A 197 -17.40 -1.50 4.58
CA GLY A 197 -17.98 -2.52 3.72
C GLY A 197 -19.36 -2.99 4.21
N ARG A 198 -19.82 -4.16 3.75
CA ARG A 198 -21.16 -4.67 4.09
C ARG A 198 -21.39 -4.85 5.59
N VAL A 199 -20.42 -5.44 6.28
CA VAL A 199 -20.52 -5.68 7.74
C VAL A 199 -20.37 -4.38 8.50
N GLY A 200 -19.34 -3.58 8.20
CA GLY A 200 -19.10 -2.30 8.86
C GLY A 200 -20.26 -1.31 8.69
N THR A 201 -20.91 -1.29 7.53
CA THR A 201 -22.14 -0.50 7.33
C THR A 201 -23.25 -0.95 8.30
N GLY A 202 -23.47 -2.25 8.43
CA GLY A 202 -24.45 -2.80 9.36
C GLY A 202 -24.12 -2.48 10.82
N VAL A 203 -22.84 -2.56 11.17
CA VAL A 203 -22.33 -2.15 12.50
C VAL A 203 -22.59 -0.67 12.73
N TYR A 204 -22.20 0.19 11.78
CA TYR A 204 -22.38 1.63 11.87
C TYR A 204 -23.88 2.00 12.05
N ASP A 205 -24.77 1.50 11.20
CA ASP A 205 -26.20 1.81 11.25
C ASP A 205 -26.86 1.31 12.56
N THR A 206 -26.39 0.17 13.08
CA THR A 206 -26.88 -0.36 14.37
C THR A 206 -26.42 0.52 15.54
N LEU A 207 -25.17 0.94 15.53
CA LEU A 207 -24.61 1.80 16.56
C LEU A 207 -25.18 3.22 16.49
N LEU A 208 -25.45 3.73 15.30
CA LEU A 208 -26.08 5.04 15.08
C LEU A 208 -27.46 5.10 15.77
N LYS A 209 -28.27 4.04 15.64
CA LYS A 209 -29.57 3.93 16.32
C LYS A 209 -29.45 3.92 17.84
N LYS A 210 -28.34 3.37 18.38
CA LYS A 210 -28.16 3.18 19.82
C LYS A 210 -27.43 4.34 20.50
N TYR A 211 -26.46 4.95 19.82
CA TYR A 211 -25.54 5.96 20.40
C TYR A 211 -25.58 7.32 19.71
N GLY A 212 -26.44 7.49 18.69
CA GLY A 212 -26.57 8.75 17.96
C GLY A 212 -25.33 9.09 17.15
N GLU A 213 -25.08 10.38 16.93
CA GLU A 213 -24.03 10.89 16.05
C GLU A 213 -22.59 10.80 16.59
N ASN A 214 -22.40 10.13 17.74
CA ASN A 214 -21.07 9.94 18.35
C ASN A 214 -20.20 8.89 17.63
N LEU A 215 -20.44 8.65 16.33
CA LEU A 215 -19.77 7.67 15.50
C LEU A 215 -19.02 8.33 14.35
N LEU A 216 -17.88 7.72 14.00
CA LEU A 216 -17.13 8.04 12.79
C LEU A 216 -16.78 6.73 12.07
N GLY A 217 -17.21 6.61 10.82
CA GLY A 217 -16.78 5.56 9.92
C GLY A 217 -15.47 5.94 9.23
N ILE A 218 -14.62 4.96 8.96
CA ILE A 218 -13.34 5.18 8.30
C ILE A 218 -13.15 4.06 7.28
N ASP A 219 -12.87 4.43 6.04
CA ASP A 219 -12.53 3.48 4.98
C ASP A 219 -11.37 4.03 4.13
N TYR A 220 -10.56 3.14 3.57
CA TYR A 220 -9.45 3.53 2.70
C TYR A 220 -9.91 3.80 1.25
N ASP A 221 -11.07 3.29 0.86
CA ASP A 221 -11.62 3.42 -0.48
C ASP A 221 -12.46 4.71 -0.59
N ILE A 222 -12.00 5.63 -1.43
CA ILE A 222 -12.66 6.93 -1.64
C ILE A 222 -14.08 6.77 -2.20
N ASP A 223 -14.34 5.77 -3.03
CA ASP A 223 -15.66 5.54 -3.62
C ASP A 223 -16.65 5.06 -2.55
N VAL A 224 -16.19 4.21 -1.63
CA VAL A 224 -16.96 3.78 -0.45
C VAL A 224 -17.28 4.97 0.44
N VAL A 225 -16.27 5.81 0.74
CA VAL A 225 -16.44 7.01 1.56
C VAL A 225 -17.46 7.96 0.93
N ASN A 226 -17.30 8.29 -0.36
CA ASN A 226 -18.20 9.19 -1.08
C ASN A 226 -19.64 8.69 -1.06
N LYS A 227 -19.85 7.40 -1.27
CA LYS A 227 -21.17 6.77 -1.21
C LYS A 227 -21.82 6.96 0.17
N HIS A 228 -21.09 6.65 1.24
CA HIS A 228 -21.61 6.78 2.60
C HIS A 228 -21.92 8.23 2.98
N GLN A 229 -21.09 9.18 2.54
CA GLN A 229 -21.34 10.60 2.76
C GLN A 229 -22.59 11.06 2.02
N GLN A 230 -22.83 10.60 0.78
CA GLN A 230 -24.07 10.87 0.04
C GLN A 230 -25.31 10.29 0.74
N GLU A 231 -25.16 9.17 1.45
CA GLU A 231 -26.21 8.55 2.26
C GLU A 231 -26.36 9.22 3.66
N GLY A 232 -25.61 10.29 3.92
CA GLY A 232 -25.69 11.08 5.17
C GLY A 232 -24.94 10.47 6.37
N ARG A 233 -24.06 9.47 6.15
CA ARG A 233 -23.21 8.94 7.21
C ARG A 233 -21.95 9.76 7.40
N ASN A 234 -21.51 9.90 8.63
CA ASN A 234 -20.24 10.55 8.97
C ASN A 234 -19.09 9.56 8.73
N VAL A 235 -18.52 9.59 7.52
CA VAL A 235 -17.44 8.70 7.09
C VAL A 235 -16.31 9.51 6.48
N ILE A 236 -15.08 9.19 6.83
CA ILE A 236 -13.87 9.83 6.30
C ILE A 236 -12.94 8.80 5.65
N ILE A 237 -12.05 9.30 4.79
CA ILE A 237 -10.99 8.49 4.21
C ILE A 237 -9.88 8.26 5.23
N GLY A 238 -9.42 7.01 5.35
CA GLY A 238 -8.30 6.65 6.21
C GLY A 238 -7.96 5.18 6.12
N ASP A 239 -6.68 4.87 6.25
CA ASP A 239 -6.16 3.50 6.30
C ASP A 239 -5.72 3.17 7.73
N ALA A 240 -6.34 2.18 8.33
CA ALA A 240 -6.00 1.73 9.68
C ALA A 240 -4.59 1.10 9.77
N THR A 241 -4.02 0.68 8.65
CA THR A 241 -2.65 0.14 8.59
C THR A 241 -1.59 1.23 8.37
N ASP A 242 -2.03 2.49 8.15
CA ASP A 242 -1.14 3.62 7.99
C ASP A 242 -0.80 4.25 9.35
N ILE A 243 0.47 4.26 9.70
CA ILE A 243 0.98 4.91 10.92
C ILE A 243 0.66 6.41 10.90
N ASP A 244 0.73 7.06 9.75
CA ASP A 244 0.47 8.48 9.60
C ASP A 244 -0.98 8.85 9.92
N PHE A 245 -1.94 7.95 9.63
CA PHE A 245 -3.32 8.12 10.05
C PHE A 245 -3.41 8.25 11.57
N TRP A 246 -2.82 7.31 12.31
CA TRP A 246 -2.87 7.28 13.78
C TRP A 246 -2.14 8.44 14.43
N GLU A 247 -1.04 8.92 13.84
CA GLU A 247 -0.33 10.11 14.32
C GLU A 247 -1.10 11.41 14.11
N ARG A 248 -1.97 11.45 13.08
CA ARG A 248 -2.86 12.58 12.82
C ARG A 248 -4.13 12.52 13.66
N LEU A 249 -4.53 11.33 14.09
CA LEU A 249 -5.71 11.12 14.90
C LEU A 249 -5.50 11.72 16.30
N ARG A 250 -6.42 12.56 16.73
CA ARG A 250 -6.47 13.08 18.10
C ARG A 250 -7.39 12.21 18.95
N PRO A 251 -6.88 11.28 19.77
CA PRO A 251 -7.69 10.23 20.38
C PRO A 251 -8.48 10.67 21.62
N GLY A 252 -8.59 11.96 21.92
CA GLY A 252 -9.05 12.45 23.23
C GLY A 252 -10.44 11.98 23.69
N THR A 253 -11.35 11.61 22.78
CA THR A 253 -12.75 11.24 23.13
C THR A 253 -13.09 9.80 22.80
N VAL A 254 -12.28 9.12 22.00
CA VAL A 254 -12.58 7.78 21.47
C VAL A 254 -12.52 6.72 22.56
N LYS A 255 -13.62 6.00 22.77
CA LYS A 255 -13.77 4.93 23.78
C LYS A 255 -13.74 3.53 23.17
N LEU A 256 -14.19 3.39 21.92
CA LEU A 256 -14.30 2.12 21.24
C LEU A 256 -13.80 2.22 19.80
N ILE A 257 -12.96 1.28 19.42
CA ILE A 257 -12.52 1.07 18.03
C ILE A 257 -13.05 -0.28 17.57
N MET A 258 -13.73 -0.30 16.42
CA MET A 258 -14.21 -1.51 15.78
C MET A 258 -13.48 -1.72 14.46
N LEU A 259 -12.83 -2.87 14.30
CA LEU A 259 -12.05 -3.25 13.14
C LEU A 259 -12.83 -4.28 12.32
N ASP A 260 -13.49 -3.83 11.25
CA ASP A 260 -14.13 -4.71 10.27
C ASP A 260 -13.27 -4.81 9.01
N MET A 261 -12.17 -5.51 9.12
CA MET A 261 -11.21 -5.69 8.05
C MET A 261 -11.34 -7.07 7.41
N PRO A 262 -11.33 -7.16 6.06
CA PRO A 262 -11.48 -8.43 5.36
C PRO A 262 -10.32 -9.41 5.60
N ASN A 263 -9.16 -8.90 6.04
CA ASN A 263 -7.93 -9.65 6.18
C ASN A 263 -7.36 -9.55 7.61
N ILE A 264 -7.17 -10.69 8.27
CA ILE A 264 -6.58 -10.75 9.60
C ILE A 264 -5.19 -10.10 9.70
N ARG A 265 -4.39 -10.14 8.63
CA ARG A 265 -3.05 -9.53 8.62
C ARG A 265 -3.13 -8.01 8.76
N GLU A 266 -4.12 -7.39 8.16
CA GLU A 266 -4.39 -5.95 8.28
C GLU A 266 -4.83 -5.61 9.70
N ALA A 267 -5.77 -6.37 10.27
CA ALA A 267 -6.20 -6.19 11.66
C ALA A 267 -5.02 -6.32 12.64
N LEU A 268 -4.14 -7.30 12.45
CA LEU A 268 -2.94 -7.49 13.28
C LEU A 268 -1.92 -6.37 13.08
N ALA A 269 -1.76 -5.87 11.85
CA ALA A 269 -0.89 -4.71 11.57
C ALA A 269 -1.42 -3.46 12.28
N THR A 270 -2.70 -3.21 12.19
CA THR A 270 -3.40 -2.11 12.89
C THR A 270 -3.22 -2.23 14.41
N MET A 271 -3.40 -3.41 14.99
CA MET A 271 -3.19 -3.62 16.42
C MET A 271 -1.77 -3.30 16.88
N ARG A 272 -0.75 -3.62 16.06
CA ARG A 272 0.66 -3.26 16.37
C ARG A 272 0.86 -1.74 16.38
N ILE A 273 0.14 -1.02 15.53
CA ILE A 273 0.21 0.44 15.46
C ILE A 273 -0.53 1.03 16.66
N ILE A 274 -1.78 0.62 16.93
CA ILE A 274 -2.57 1.12 18.06
C ILE A 274 -1.81 0.96 19.39
N LYS A 275 -1.14 -0.16 19.61
CA LYS A 275 -0.31 -0.39 20.81
C LYS A 275 0.84 0.62 20.99
N ARG A 276 1.23 1.34 19.95
CA ARG A 276 2.26 2.39 20.02
C ARG A 276 1.67 3.78 20.24
N THR A 277 0.36 3.90 20.15
CA THR A 277 -0.37 5.14 20.42
C THR A 277 -0.78 5.21 21.90
N PRO A 278 -1.10 6.38 22.42
CA PRO A 278 -1.61 6.54 23.79
C PRO A 278 -3.08 6.10 23.95
N TYR A 279 -3.65 5.37 22.98
CA TYR A 279 -5.02 4.90 23.05
C TYR A 279 -5.19 3.82 24.13
N ALA A 280 -6.14 4.04 25.05
CA ALA A 280 -6.44 3.15 26.17
C ALA A 280 -7.91 2.65 26.18
N GLY A 281 -8.66 2.87 25.10
CA GLY A 281 -10.05 2.45 24.98
C GLY A 281 -10.21 0.98 24.57
N LEU A 282 -11.45 0.58 24.35
CA LEU A 282 -11.80 -0.79 23.96
C LEU A 282 -11.59 -0.99 22.46
N ILE A 283 -11.19 -2.21 22.09
CA ILE A 283 -11.01 -2.61 20.69
C ILE A 283 -11.81 -3.89 20.45
N ALA A 284 -12.66 -3.86 19.42
CA ALA A 284 -13.36 -5.02 18.92
C ALA A 284 -12.94 -5.29 17.47
N ALA A 285 -12.98 -6.55 17.05
CA ALA A 285 -12.67 -6.91 15.67
C ALA A 285 -13.63 -7.98 15.14
N ALA A 286 -13.91 -7.93 13.85
CA ALA A 286 -14.60 -8.97 13.13
C ALA A 286 -13.61 -10.00 12.59
N ALA A 287 -13.93 -11.28 12.69
CA ALA A 287 -13.17 -12.40 12.15
C ALA A 287 -14.04 -13.26 11.23
N LYS A 288 -13.48 -13.78 10.15
CA LYS A 288 -14.19 -14.70 9.25
C LYS A 288 -14.13 -16.15 9.73
N HIS A 289 -13.06 -16.53 10.42
CA HIS A 289 -12.75 -17.90 10.79
C HIS A 289 -12.39 -17.98 12.28
N ASP A 290 -12.74 -19.11 12.91
CA ASP A 290 -12.51 -19.35 14.34
C ASP A 290 -11.03 -19.40 14.73
N ASP A 291 -10.17 -19.87 13.84
CA ASP A 291 -8.71 -19.93 14.03
C ASP A 291 -8.06 -18.54 14.18
N CYS A 292 -8.73 -17.50 13.69
CA CYS A 292 -8.29 -16.12 13.83
C CYS A 292 -8.54 -15.52 15.22
N ILE A 293 -9.52 -16.04 15.97
CA ILE A 293 -9.96 -15.47 17.25
C ILE A 293 -8.84 -15.46 18.31
N PRO A 294 -8.12 -16.58 18.56
CA PRO A 294 -7.04 -16.58 19.54
C PRO A 294 -5.95 -15.55 19.21
N THR A 295 -5.55 -15.50 17.94
CA THR A 295 -4.49 -14.59 17.47
C THR A 295 -4.87 -13.12 17.64
N LEU A 296 -6.13 -12.74 17.38
CA LEU A 296 -6.61 -11.37 17.59
C LEU A 296 -6.68 -11.02 19.08
N LYS A 297 -7.11 -11.96 19.95
CA LYS A 297 -7.12 -11.77 21.39
C LYS A 297 -5.71 -11.59 21.97
N GLU A 298 -4.75 -12.41 21.54
CA GLU A 298 -3.34 -12.25 21.90
C GLU A 298 -2.75 -10.92 21.43
N ALA A 299 -3.21 -10.43 20.27
CA ALA A 299 -2.86 -9.11 19.79
C ALA A 299 -3.50 -7.97 20.59
N GLY A 300 -4.35 -8.25 21.58
CA GLY A 300 -4.95 -7.27 22.49
C GLY A 300 -6.34 -6.77 22.06
N VAL A 301 -7.02 -7.48 21.17
CA VAL A 301 -8.44 -7.22 20.87
C VAL A 301 -9.30 -7.71 22.03
N HIS A 302 -10.15 -6.83 22.56
CA HIS A 302 -10.98 -7.13 23.73
C HIS A 302 -12.17 -8.04 23.39
N SER A 303 -12.77 -7.84 22.23
CA SER A 303 -13.90 -8.64 21.73
C SER A 303 -13.70 -9.00 20.26
N VAL A 304 -13.89 -10.26 19.93
CA VAL A 304 -13.80 -10.76 18.55
C VAL A 304 -15.12 -11.42 18.18
N PHE A 305 -15.70 -10.99 17.08
CA PHE A 305 -16.97 -11.48 16.55
C PHE A 305 -16.71 -12.34 15.31
N ASN A 306 -17.20 -13.61 15.30
CA ASN A 306 -17.11 -14.46 14.12
C ASN A 306 -18.30 -14.21 13.20
N ILE A 307 -18.04 -13.58 12.03
CA ILE A 307 -19.08 -13.19 11.08
C ILE A 307 -19.87 -14.41 10.59
N TYR A 308 -19.20 -15.48 10.22
CA TYR A 308 -19.88 -16.65 9.60
C TYR A 308 -20.60 -17.52 10.62
N ALA A 309 -20.02 -17.70 11.81
CA ALA A 309 -20.68 -18.46 12.87
C ALA A 309 -21.98 -17.77 13.35
N GLU A 310 -21.90 -16.46 13.58
CA GLU A 310 -23.05 -15.67 14.02
C GLU A 310 -24.10 -15.48 12.90
N ALA A 311 -23.66 -15.31 11.63
CA ALA A 311 -24.58 -15.27 10.52
C ALA A 311 -25.31 -16.62 10.35
N GLY A 312 -24.62 -17.75 10.53
CA GLY A 312 -25.23 -19.07 10.49
C GLY A 312 -26.23 -19.29 11.62
N SER A 313 -25.86 -18.92 12.84
CA SER A 313 -26.74 -18.99 14.01
C SER A 313 -27.96 -18.08 13.87
N GLY A 314 -27.74 -16.83 13.45
CA GLY A 314 -28.80 -15.87 13.21
C GLY A 314 -29.75 -16.30 12.09
N PHE A 315 -29.23 -16.87 11.01
CA PHE A 315 -30.04 -17.42 9.93
C PHE A 315 -30.93 -18.58 10.39
N ALA A 316 -30.34 -19.51 11.16
CA ALA A 316 -31.11 -20.64 11.70
C ALA A 316 -32.24 -20.17 12.63
N SER A 317 -31.93 -19.24 13.56
CA SER A 317 -32.94 -18.68 14.47
C SER A 317 -34.04 -17.95 13.70
N HIS A 318 -33.67 -17.09 12.76
CA HIS A 318 -34.63 -16.34 11.95
C HIS A 318 -35.59 -17.27 11.18
N VAL A 319 -35.07 -18.32 10.56
CA VAL A 319 -35.90 -19.29 9.82
C VAL A 319 -36.83 -20.06 10.75
N CYS A 320 -36.34 -20.50 11.91
CA CYS A 320 -37.18 -21.21 12.90
C CYS A 320 -38.32 -20.31 13.41
N ASP A 321 -38.01 -19.04 13.69
CA ASP A 321 -38.97 -18.06 14.17
C ASP A 321 -40.00 -17.67 13.07
N ASP A 322 -39.56 -17.41 11.88
CA ASP A 322 -40.38 -16.96 10.76
C ASP A 322 -41.36 -18.06 10.28
N LEU A 323 -40.87 -19.30 10.25
CA LEU A 323 -41.67 -20.45 9.86
C LEU A 323 -42.44 -21.09 11.04
N ASN A 324 -42.31 -20.60 12.26
CA ASN A 324 -42.81 -21.25 13.45
C ASN A 324 -42.46 -22.75 13.51
N PHE A 325 -41.23 -23.07 13.02
CA PHE A 325 -40.81 -24.45 12.86
C PHE A 325 -40.45 -25.08 14.20
N SER A 326 -41.22 -26.17 14.56
CA SER A 326 -40.86 -27.08 15.63
C SER A 326 -40.90 -28.52 15.11
N LEU A 327 -40.04 -29.37 15.65
CA LEU A 327 -40.04 -30.80 15.27
C LEU A 327 -41.41 -31.49 15.57
N GLU A 328 -42.16 -30.97 16.53
CA GLU A 328 -43.52 -31.45 16.89
C GLU A 328 -44.55 -31.05 15.80
N SER A 329 -44.43 -29.87 15.22
CA SER A 329 -45.32 -29.41 14.14
C SER A 329 -45.05 -30.11 12.79
N ALA A 330 -43.80 -30.51 12.53
CA ALA A 330 -43.42 -31.21 11.29
C ALA A 330 -43.95 -32.67 11.28
N ASN A 331 -44.06 -33.34 12.42
CA ASN A 331 -44.61 -34.72 12.50
C ASN A 331 -46.13 -34.78 12.34
N ASN A 332 -46.84 -33.68 12.46
CA ASN A 332 -48.30 -33.62 12.29
C ASN A 332 -48.73 -33.26 10.85
N GLN A 333 -47.80 -33.06 9.94
CA GLN A 333 -48.07 -32.74 8.52
C GLN A 333 -47.73 -33.90 7.55
N VAL A 334 -47.32 -35.07 8.04
CA VAL A 334 -47.16 -36.33 7.32
C VAL A 334 -48.26 -37.29 7.80
#